data_608b3fca5edf87dd4bff29252a9fcb3b
#
_entry.id   608b3fca5edf87dd4bff29252a9fcb3b
#
_cell.length_a   1.000
_cell.length_b   1.000
_cell.length_c   1.000
_cell.angle_alpha   90.00
_cell.angle_beta   90.00
_cell.angle_gamma   90.00
#
_symmetry.space_group_name_H-M   'P 1'
#
loop_
_entity.id
_entity.type
_entity.pdbx_description
1 polymer ?
#
loop_
_entity_poly.entity_id
_entity_poly.type
_entity_poly.pdbx_seq_one_letter_code
_entity_poly.pdbx_strand_id
1 'polypeptide(L)'
;MIVQHNMAAANTNRQLGITNSSLAKKTEKLSSGYKINRAGDDAAGLSISEKMRGQIRGLEKASTNAQDGISLIQTAEGALNESHSILQRMRELTVQASNDTNVSADRDAIQAEIGQLTEELTRIASQTEFNKQKLLDGTLTQVNLQVGANNGQSISFSIDSMDAAGLSVSGVSTSVSDYASATASLTTIDKALESVSKQRSLMGAMQNRLEHTIANADNTAENLQASESRIRDVDMAKEMVGYSKDSILQQAAQSMLAQANQATQGVLSLLR
;
A
#
# COMPACT_ATOMS: atom_id res chain seq x y z
N MET A 1 -20.03 -60.76 -37.68
CA MET A 1 -19.70 -59.31 -37.75
C MET A 1 -20.99 -58.59 -38.08
N ILE A 2 -21.29 -57.52 -37.33
CA ILE A 2 -22.50 -56.72 -37.57
C ILE A 2 -22.09 -55.54 -38.46
N VAL A 3 -22.58 -55.53 -39.70
CA VAL A 3 -22.16 -54.52 -40.71
C VAL A 3 -22.90 -53.18 -40.55
N GLN A 4 -24.16 -53.20 -40.05
CA GLN A 4 -24.98 -52.00 -39.91
C GLN A 4 -24.52 -51.07 -38.74
N HIS A 5 -23.86 -51.62 -37.71
CA HIS A 5 -23.41 -50.86 -36.57
C HIS A 5 -21.93 -51.14 -36.28
N ASN A 6 -21.05 -50.26 -36.75
CA ASN A 6 -19.60 -50.35 -36.45
C ASN A 6 -19.29 -49.85 -35.05
N MET A 7 -19.48 -50.71 -34.03
CA MET A 7 -19.24 -50.39 -32.63
C MET A 7 -17.77 -50.05 -32.32
N ALA A 8 -16.83 -50.61 -33.11
CA ALA A 8 -15.40 -50.30 -32.96
C ALA A 8 -15.10 -48.86 -33.42
N ALA A 9 -15.66 -48.43 -34.57
CA ALA A 9 -15.51 -47.05 -35.02
C ALA A 9 -16.26 -46.05 -34.10
N ALA A 10 -17.46 -46.41 -33.62
CA ALA A 10 -18.21 -45.56 -32.68
C ALA A 10 -17.44 -45.35 -31.34
N ASN A 11 -16.81 -46.40 -30.81
CA ASN A 11 -15.99 -46.33 -29.59
C ASN A 11 -14.71 -45.51 -29.82
N THR A 12 -13.99 -45.72 -30.92
CA THR A 12 -12.80 -44.92 -31.29
C THR A 12 -13.14 -43.46 -31.52
N ASN A 13 -14.26 -43.14 -32.14
CA ASN A 13 -14.71 -41.77 -32.35
C ASN A 13 -15.03 -41.07 -30.98
N ARG A 14 -15.70 -41.79 -30.08
CA ARG A 14 -15.95 -41.29 -28.73
C ARG A 14 -14.64 -41.02 -27.99
N GLN A 15 -13.65 -41.92 -28.07
CA GLN A 15 -12.34 -41.77 -27.42
C GLN A 15 -11.55 -40.61 -28.05
N LEU A 16 -11.63 -40.42 -29.38
CA LEU A 16 -11.05 -39.28 -30.07
C LEU A 16 -11.66 -37.95 -29.55
N GLY A 17 -12.99 -37.92 -29.37
CA GLY A 17 -13.67 -36.73 -28.80
C GLY A 17 -13.20 -36.40 -27.39
N ILE A 18 -13.02 -37.41 -26.52
CA ILE A 18 -12.48 -37.25 -25.17
C ILE A 18 -11.05 -36.71 -25.22
N THR A 19 -10.18 -37.27 -26.06
CA THR A 19 -8.79 -36.84 -26.21
C THR A 19 -8.70 -35.42 -26.74
N ASN A 20 -9.52 -35.06 -27.74
CA ASN A 20 -9.58 -33.69 -28.26
C ASN A 20 -10.00 -32.66 -27.17
N SER A 21 -10.99 -33.00 -26.35
CA SER A 21 -11.43 -32.11 -25.28
C SER A 21 -10.38 -32.00 -24.18
N SER A 22 -9.64 -33.06 -23.85
CA SER A 22 -8.51 -33.03 -22.93
C SER A 22 -7.37 -32.19 -23.47
N LEU A 23 -7.01 -32.33 -24.74
CA LEU A 23 -5.98 -31.54 -25.41
C LEU A 23 -6.33 -30.03 -25.38
N ALA A 24 -7.59 -29.70 -25.72
CA ALA A 24 -8.05 -28.32 -25.70
C ALA A 24 -7.94 -27.67 -24.28
N LYS A 25 -8.30 -28.41 -23.22
CA LYS A 25 -8.15 -27.97 -21.84
C LYS A 25 -6.68 -27.76 -21.44
N LYS A 26 -5.79 -28.66 -21.85
CA LYS A 26 -4.34 -28.52 -21.60
C LYS A 26 -3.76 -27.36 -22.38
N THR A 27 -4.17 -27.13 -23.61
CA THR A 27 -3.78 -25.94 -24.37
C THR A 27 -4.24 -24.65 -23.69
N GLU A 28 -5.46 -24.61 -23.15
CA GLU A 28 -5.98 -23.48 -22.40
C GLU A 28 -5.12 -23.20 -21.16
N LYS A 29 -4.77 -24.24 -20.38
CA LYS A 29 -3.91 -24.12 -19.19
C LYS A 29 -2.49 -23.68 -19.52
N LEU A 30 -1.88 -24.25 -20.54
CA LEU A 30 -0.54 -23.88 -21.00
C LEU A 30 -0.49 -22.45 -21.54
N SER A 31 -1.54 -22.00 -22.21
CA SER A 31 -1.64 -20.65 -22.77
C SER A 31 -1.88 -19.59 -21.68
N SER A 32 -2.68 -19.92 -20.67
CA SER A 32 -3.00 -18.98 -19.58
C SER A 32 -1.96 -18.98 -18.46
N GLY A 33 -1.19 -20.07 -18.29
CA GLY A 33 -0.32 -20.30 -17.13
C GLY A 33 -1.08 -20.71 -15.86
N TYR A 34 -2.41 -20.82 -15.93
CA TYR A 34 -3.24 -21.15 -14.78
C TYR A 34 -3.80 -22.56 -14.84
N LYS A 35 -3.81 -23.24 -13.69
CA LYS A 35 -4.47 -24.53 -13.49
C LYS A 35 -6.00 -24.39 -13.45
N ILE A 36 -6.49 -23.28 -12.87
CA ILE A 36 -7.90 -22.94 -12.71
C ILE A 36 -8.21 -21.73 -13.58
N ASN A 37 -8.88 -21.94 -14.70
CA ASN A 37 -9.31 -20.88 -15.63
C ASN A 37 -10.78 -20.52 -15.45
N ARG A 38 -11.60 -21.53 -15.15
CA ARG A 38 -13.07 -21.40 -15.08
C ARG A 38 -13.58 -21.95 -13.74
N ALA A 39 -14.72 -21.43 -13.29
CA ALA A 39 -15.39 -21.94 -12.08
C ALA A 39 -15.70 -23.46 -12.16
N GLY A 40 -15.86 -24.00 -13.38
CA GLY A 40 -16.09 -25.42 -13.60
C GLY A 40 -14.86 -26.30 -13.40
N ASP A 41 -13.64 -25.74 -13.35
CA ASP A 41 -12.41 -26.50 -13.09
C ASP A 41 -12.25 -26.79 -11.58
N ASP A 42 -12.43 -25.75 -10.74
CA ASP A 42 -12.44 -25.85 -9.28
C ASP A 42 -13.10 -24.58 -8.73
N ALA A 43 -14.37 -24.68 -8.34
CA ALA A 43 -15.13 -23.53 -7.81
C ALA A 43 -14.62 -23.07 -6.44
N ALA A 44 -14.15 -24.01 -5.60
CA ALA A 44 -13.63 -23.67 -4.26
C ALA A 44 -12.26 -23.00 -4.36
N GLY A 45 -11.35 -23.56 -5.15
CA GLY A 45 -10.03 -23.01 -5.41
C GLY A 45 -10.10 -21.63 -6.07
N LEU A 46 -11.02 -21.43 -7.02
CA LEU A 46 -11.23 -20.13 -7.66
C LEU A 46 -11.70 -19.10 -6.63
N SER A 47 -12.69 -19.41 -5.82
CA SER A 47 -13.20 -18.48 -4.79
C SER A 47 -12.12 -18.08 -3.78
N ILE A 48 -11.28 -19.03 -3.35
CA ILE A 48 -10.17 -18.78 -2.43
C ILE A 48 -9.12 -17.89 -3.10
N SER A 49 -8.71 -18.21 -4.35
CA SER A 49 -7.70 -17.42 -5.07
C SER A 49 -8.16 -15.99 -5.33
N GLU A 50 -9.44 -15.78 -5.69
CA GLU A 50 -9.98 -14.42 -5.89
C GLU A 50 -10.00 -13.60 -4.58
N LYS A 51 -10.31 -14.22 -3.44
CA LYS A 51 -10.21 -13.57 -2.12
C LYS A 51 -8.77 -13.22 -1.79
N MET A 52 -7.81 -14.14 -2.01
CA MET A 52 -6.39 -13.88 -1.79
C MET A 52 -5.89 -12.75 -2.69
N ARG A 53 -6.25 -12.73 -3.97
CA ARG A 53 -5.90 -11.64 -4.89
C ARG A 53 -6.49 -10.29 -4.46
N GLY A 54 -7.71 -10.31 -3.93
CA GLY A 54 -8.32 -9.12 -3.33
C GLY A 54 -7.50 -8.61 -2.14
N GLN A 55 -7.05 -9.52 -1.26
CA GLN A 55 -6.20 -9.17 -0.12
C GLN A 55 -4.81 -8.69 -0.53
N ILE A 56 -4.16 -9.34 -1.50
CA ILE A 56 -2.84 -8.94 -2.02
C ILE A 56 -2.91 -7.50 -2.55
N ARG A 57 -3.85 -7.21 -3.46
CA ARG A 57 -4.04 -5.85 -3.99
C ARG A 57 -4.39 -4.83 -2.90
N GLY A 58 -5.13 -5.26 -1.88
CA GLY A 58 -5.46 -4.44 -0.71
C GLY A 58 -4.22 -4.10 0.11
N LEU A 59 -3.32 -5.07 0.34
CA LEU A 59 -2.07 -4.89 1.08
C LEU A 59 -1.06 -4.04 0.30
N GLU A 60 -0.92 -4.24 -1.00
CA GLU A 60 -0.09 -3.39 -1.87
C GLU A 60 -0.54 -1.92 -1.82
N LYS A 61 -1.85 -1.69 -1.86
CA LYS A 61 -2.39 -0.33 -1.73
C LYS A 61 -2.21 0.22 -0.32
N ALA A 62 -2.33 -0.62 0.70
CA ALA A 62 -2.07 -0.25 2.09
C ALA A 62 -0.61 0.13 2.33
N SER A 63 0.34 -0.60 1.73
CA SER A 63 1.78 -0.25 1.72
C SER A 63 2.02 1.12 1.07
N THR A 64 1.40 1.38 -0.08
CA THR A 64 1.45 2.71 -0.74
C THR A 64 0.86 3.81 0.16
N ASN A 65 -0.30 3.58 0.79
CA ASN A 65 -0.93 4.54 1.69
C ASN A 65 -0.06 4.83 2.93
N ALA A 66 0.66 3.84 3.43
CA ALA A 66 1.60 4.02 4.53
C ALA A 66 2.81 4.86 4.11
N GLN A 67 3.33 4.68 2.88
CA GLN A 67 4.39 5.52 2.30
C GLN A 67 3.94 6.97 2.11
N ASP A 68 2.70 7.18 1.64
CA ASP A 68 2.10 8.52 1.56
C ASP A 68 2.00 9.16 2.95
N GLY A 69 1.63 8.37 3.97
CA GLY A 69 1.59 8.80 5.37
C GLY A 69 2.98 9.20 5.91
N ILE A 70 4.02 8.45 5.57
CA ILE A 70 5.42 8.81 5.91
C ILE A 70 5.79 10.13 5.24
N SER A 71 5.45 10.33 3.98
CA SER A 71 5.74 11.57 3.24
C SER A 71 5.04 12.79 3.87
N LEU A 72 3.80 12.61 4.32
CA LEU A 72 3.04 13.64 5.05
C LEU A 72 3.76 13.99 6.37
N ILE A 73 4.17 12.97 7.15
CA ILE A 73 4.88 13.14 8.42
C ILE A 73 6.21 13.87 8.20
N GLN A 74 6.99 13.49 7.20
CA GLN A 74 8.28 14.13 6.88
C GLN A 74 8.10 15.60 6.48
N THR A 75 7.04 15.92 5.73
CA THR A 75 6.72 17.31 5.38
C THR A 75 6.40 18.14 6.63
N ALA A 76 5.59 17.60 7.53
CA ALA A 76 5.27 18.25 8.80
C ALA A 76 6.50 18.38 9.71
N GLU A 77 7.33 17.35 9.79
CA GLU A 77 8.56 17.35 10.58
C GLU A 77 9.57 18.40 10.08
N GLY A 78 9.72 18.54 8.76
CA GLY A 78 10.57 19.58 8.17
C GLY A 78 10.13 20.98 8.62
N ALA A 79 8.83 21.27 8.57
CA ALA A 79 8.28 22.54 9.02
C ALA A 79 8.43 22.74 10.55
N LEU A 80 8.25 21.69 11.35
CA LEU A 80 8.47 21.75 12.80
C LEU A 80 9.94 21.96 13.18
N ASN A 81 10.87 21.51 12.35
CA ASN A 81 12.30 21.77 12.56
C ASN A 81 12.62 23.26 12.41
N GLU A 82 12.04 23.94 11.42
CA GLU A 82 12.16 25.39 11.25
C GLU A 82 11.47 26.13 12.41
N SER A 83 10.25 25.69 12.78
CA SER A 83 9.55 26.24 13.95
C SER A 83 10.36 26.12 15.23
N HIS A 84 11.05 25.00 15.44
CA HIS A 84 11.94 24.80 16.58
C HIS A 84 13.15 25.78 16.56
N SER A 85 13.75 26.00 15.39
CA SER A 85 14.86 26.93 15.22
C SER A 85 14.42 28.36 15.48
N ILE A 86 13.23 28.75 15.04
CA ILE A 86 12.63 30.07 15.32
C ILE A 86 12.40 30.26 16.83
N LEU A 87 11.81 29.27 17.50
CA LEU A 87 11.57 29.32 18.96
C LEU A 87 12.88 29.39 19.75
N GLN A 88 13.94 28.72 19.33
CA GLN A 88 15.27 28.85 19.94
C GLN A 88 15.80 30.26 19.76
N ARG A 89 15.65 30.87 18.57
CA ARG A 89 16.05 32.26 18.35
C ARG A 89 15.24 33.24 19.21
N MET A 90 13.94 33.04 19.31
CA MET A 90 13.08 33.84 20.20
C MET A 90 13.53 33.71 21.67
N ARG A 91 13.93 32.50 22.10
CA ARG A 91 14.48 32.27 23.44
C ARG A 91 15.77 33.05 23.68
N GLU A 92 16.71 33.03 22.73
CA GLU A 92 17.96 33.81 22.82
C GLU A 92 17.68 35.31 22.98
N LEU A 93 16.80 35.84 22.12
CA LEU A 93 16.41 37.26 22.18
C LEU A 93 15.72 37.62 23.47
N THR A 94 14.88 36.74 24.00
CA THR A 94 14.20 36.94 25.28
C THR A 94 15.19 36.94 26.45
N VAL A 95 16.20 36.04 26.43
CA VAL A 95 17.30 36.07 27.42
C VAL A 95 18.10 37.35 27.30
N GLN A 96 18.39 37.83 26.11
CA GLN A 96 19.07 39.10 25.89
C GLN A 96 18.24 40.26 26.45
N ALA A 97 16.93 40.31 26.17
CA ALA A 97 16.03 41.36 26.67
C ALA A 97 15.89 41.36 28.20
N SER A 98 16.05 40.20 28.86
CA SER A 98 16.02 40.05 30.32
C SER A 98 17.20 40.70 31.00
N ASN A 99 18.22 41.19 30.32
CA ASN A 99 19.37 41.82 30.91
C ASN A 99 19.11 43.32 31.13
N ASP A 100 19.29 43.79 32.33
CA ASP A 100 19.07 45.20 32.72
C ASP A 100 20.13 46.17 32.17
N THR A 101 21.16 45.67 31.47
CA THR A 101 22.08 46.52 30.70
C THR A 101 21.47 47.09 29.42
N ASN A 102 20.35 46.54 28.96
CA ASN A 102 19.65 47.03 27.77
C ASN A 102 18.77 48.26 28.12
N VAL A 103 18.88 49.30 27.33
CA VAL A 103 17.96 50.43 27.38
C VAL A 103 16.63 50.11 26.69
N SER A 104 15.61 50.93 26.92
CA SER A 104 14.27 50.71 26.32
C SER A 104 14.31 50.58 24.80
N ALA A 105 15.10 51.41 24.13
CA ALA A 105 15.27 51.37 22.69
C ALA A 105 15.85 50.03 22.16
N ASP A 106 16.75 49.41 22.94
CA ASP A 106 17.31 48.11 22.59
C ASP A 106 16.26 47.00 22.75
N ARG A 107 15.48 47.08 23.84
CA ARG A 107 14.35 46.16 24.07
C ARG A 107 13.25 46.30 23.02
N ASP A 108 12.97 47.53 22.56
CA ASP A 108 12.01 47.77 21.46
C ASP A 108 12.49 47.13 20.15
N ALA A 109 13.79 47.20 19.85
CA ALA A 109 14.37 46.52 18.69
C ALA A 109 14.27 44.98 18.79
N ILE A 110 14.59 44.41 19.97
CA ILE A 110 14.42 42.98 20.23
C ILE A 110 12.97 42.56 20.13
N GLN A 111 12.05 43.36 20.65
CA GLN A 111 10.60 43.14 20.56
C GLN A 111 10.12 43.10 19.10
N ALA A 112 10.62 44.00 18.26
CA ALA A 112 10.29 44.00 16.83
C ALA A 112 10.79 42.71 16.14
N GLU A 113 12.01 42.25 16.44
CA GLU A 113 12.54 40.99 15.92
C GLU A 113 11.69 39.77 16.36
N ILE A 114 11.35 39.71 17.66
CA ILE A 114 10.46 38.63 18.18
C ILE A 114 9.07 38.68 17.49
N GLY A 115 8.54 39.86 17.21
CA GLY A 115 7.30 40.07 16.48
C GLY A 115 7.36 39.40 15.08
N GLN A 116 8.41 39.69 14.32
CA GLN A 116 8.61 39.12 13.00
C GLN A 116 8.79 37.56 13.03
N LEU A 117 9.51 37.07 14.05
CA LEU A 117 9.64 35.61 14.24
C LEU A 117 8.32 34.95 14.61
N THR A 118 7.46 35.62 15.37
CA THR A 118 6.09 35.15 15.70
C THR A 118 5.18 35.10 14.46
N GLU A 119 5.28 36.12 13.60
CA GLU A 119 4.57 36.15 12.31
C GLU A 119 5.07 35.02 11.40
N GLU A 120 6.38 34.80 11.33
CA GLU A 120 6.97 33.73 10.52
C GLU A 120 6.56 32.34 11.03
N LEU A 121 6.51 32.13 12.36
CA LEU A 121 6.01 30.89 12.96
C LEU A 121 4.56 30.62 12.54
N THR A 122 3.72 31.65 12.58
CA THR A 122 2.32 31.56 12.13
C THR A 122 2.23 31.28 10.62
N ARG A 123 3.10 31.92 9.83
CA ARG A 123 3.17 31.69 8.38
C ARG A 123 3.54 30.24 8.06
N ILE A 124 4.55 29.69 8.72
CA ILE A 124 4.95 28.29 8.55
C ILE A 124 3.78 27.37 8.88
N ALA A 125 3.11 27.57 10.02
CA ALA A 125 1.99 26.73 10.43
C ALA A 125 0.81 26.82 9.44
N SER A 126 0.52 28.01 8.90
CA SER A 126 -0.60 28.21 7.98
C SER A 126 -0.32 27.83 6.52
N GLN A 127 0.95 27.83 6.11
CA GLN A 127 1.33 27.56 4.71
C GLN A 127 1.84 26.14 4.49
N THR A 128 2.23 25.42 5.55
CA THR A 128 2.67 24.02 5.42
C THR A 128 1.47 23.15 5.08
N GLU A 129 1.47 22.62 3.84
CA GLU A 129 0.39 21.78 3.35
C GLU A 129 0.93 20.55 2.62
N PHE A 130 0.18 19.48 2.69
CA PHE A 130 0.37 18.27 1.88
C PHE A 130 -0.91 18.00 1.12
N ASN A 131 -0.85 17.99 -0.21
CA ASN A 131 -2.01 17.83 -1.07
C ASN A 131 -3.17 18.80 -0.72
N LYS A 132 -2.86 20.08 -0.48
CA LYS A 132 -3.80 21.14 -0.07
C LYS A 132 -4.44 20.97 1.31
N GLN A 133 -4.00 19.99 2.08
CA GLN A 133 -4.39 19.83 3.48
C GLN A 133 -3.36 20.52 4.36
N LYS A 134 -3.81 21.44 5.19
CA LYS A 134 -2.96 22.12 6.17
C LYS A 134 -2.56 21.15 7.25
N LEU A 135 -1.27 21.13 7.61
CA LEU A 135 -0.74 20.13 8.54
C LEU A 135 -0.62 20.64 9.97
N LEU A 136 -0.32 21.94 10.16
CA LEU A 136 0.11 22.50 11.44
C LEU A 136 -0.84 23.54 12.03
N ASP A 137 -1.97 23.81 11.36
CA ASP A 137 -2.95 24.82 11.79
C ASP A 137 -3.99 24.30 12.79
N GLY A 138 -3.91 23.02 13.18
CA GLY A 138 -4.85 22.37 14.10
C GLY A 138 -6.15 21.91 13.45
N THR A 139 -6.33 22.04 12.14
CA THR A 139 -7.51 21.51 11.42
C THR A 139 -7.45 20.00 11.29
N LEU A 140 -6.26 19.42 11.26
CA LEU A 140 -6.02 17.97 11.18
C LEU A 140 -6.08 17.30 12.57
N THR A 141 -7.28 17.26 13.14
CA THR A 141 -7.50 16.62 14.45
C THR A 141 -7.36 15.11 14.44
N GLN A 142 -7.57 14.48 13.29
CA GLN A 142 -7.40 13.05 13.13
C GLN A 142 -7.08 12.67 11.67
N VAL A 143 -5.89 12.15 11.47
CA VAL A 143 -5.48 11.55 10.19
C VAL A 143 -5.63 10.04 10.30
N ASN A 144 -6.45 9.42 9.44
CA ASN A 144 -6.64 7.98 9.39
C ASN A 144 -5.96 7.43 8.14
N LEU A 145 -4.96 6.60 8.35
CA LEU A 145 -4.26 5.88 7.29
C LEU A 145 -4.74 4.43 7.25
N GLN A 146 -5.34 4.03 6.15
CA GLN A 146 -5.73 2.63 5.93
C GLN A 146 -4.47 1.84 5.54
N VAL A 147 -3.98 1.03 6.46
CA VAL A 147 -2.71 0.28 6.36
C VAL A 147 -2.91 -1.24 6.25
N GLY A 148 -4.12 -1.67 5.94
CA GLY A 148 -4.44 -3.08 5.74
C GLY A 148 -5.58 -3.27 4.76
N ALA A 149 -5.74 -4.52 4.29
CA ALA A 149 -6.72 -4.89 3.26
C ALA A 149 -8.16 -4.96 3.77
N ASN A 150 -8.37 -5.01 5.10
CA ASN A 150 -9.69 -5.23 5.69
C ASN A 150 -10.18 -3.98 6.44
N ASN A 151 -11.49 -3.91 6.67
CA ASN A 151 -12.10 -2.85 7.47
C ASN A 151 -11.53 -2.83 8.89
N GLY A 152 -11.30 -1.63 9.43
CA GLY A 152 -10.75 -1.42 10.78
C GLY A 152 -9.24 -1.55 10.90
N GLN A 153 -8.53 -1.84 9.82
CA GLN A 153 -7.05 -1.90 9.81
C GLN A 153 -6.47 -0.53 9.45
N SER A 154 -6.72 0.47 10.30
CA SER A 154 -6.22 1.82 10.14
C SER A 154 -5.32 2.22 11.30
N ILE A 155 -4.37 3.10 11.02
CA ILE A 155 -3.56 3.80 12.00
C ILE A 155 -4.04 5.24 12.00
N SER A 156 -4.37 5.76 13.19
CA SER A 156 -4.76 7.16 13.36
C SER A 156 -3.72 7.91 14.18
N PHE A 157 -3.51 9.18 13.82
CA PHE A 157 -2.70 10.12 14.58
C PHE A 157 -3.28 11.54 14.43
N SER A 158 -2.90 12.42 15.32
CA SER A 158 -3.28 13.83 15.32
C SER A 158 -2.03 14.71 15.25
N ILE A 159 -2.20 15.89 14.67
CA ILE A 159 -1.21 16.95 14.71
C ILE A 159 -1.88 18.13 15.39
N ASP A 160 -1.31 18.54 16.52
CA ASP A 160 -1.82 19.68 17.25
C ASP A 160 -1.48 20.98 16.53
N SER A 161 -2.22 22.08 16.84
CA SER A 161 -1.91 23.40 16.29
C SER A 161 -0.52 23.85 16.77
N MET A 162 0.34 24.21 15.80
CA MET A 162 1.71 24.67 16.02
C MET A 162 1.91 26.11 15.56
N ASP A 163 0.81 26.87 15.42
CA ASP A 163 0.85 28.30 15.20
C ASP A 163 1.18 29.07 16.49
N ALA A 164 1.44 30.36 16.40
CA ALA A 164 1.79 31.17 17.55
C ALA A 164 0.69 31.20 18.63
N ALA A 165 -0.57 31.03 18.27
CA ALA A 165 -1.69 30.99 19.20
C ALA A 165 -1.77 29.64 19.91
N GLY A 166 -1.64 28.51 19.17
CA GLY A 166 -1.63 27.15 19.70
C GLY A 166 -0.46 26.89 20.65
N LEU A 167 0.70 27.47 20.34
CA LEU A 167 1.89 27.44 21.19
C LEU A 167 1.86 28.50 22.31
N SER A 168 0.83 29.34 22.36
CA SER A 168 0.67 30.45 23.35
C SER A 168 1.79 31.48 23.32
N VAL A 169 2.53 31.62 22.22
CA VAL A 169 3.64 32.58 22.08
C VAL A 169 3.25 33.89 21.41
N SER A 170 1.99 34.06 20.99
CA SER A 170 1.50 35.29 20.34
C SER A 170 1.65 36.54 21.17
N GLY A 171 1.60 36.43 22.50
CA GLY A 171 1.79 37.56 23.45
C GLY A 171 3.23 37.87 23.78
N VAL A 172 4.21 37.03 23.42
CA VAL A 172 5.64 37.21 23.78
C VAL A 172 6.20 38.47 23.13
N SER A 173 5.77 38.81 21.91
CA SER A 173 6.23 40.03 21.21
C SER A 173 5.87 41.33 21.94
N THR A 174 4.87 41.33 22.80
CA THR A 174 4.48 42.54 23.60
C THR A 174 4.93 42.49 25.05
N SER A 175 5.51 41.39 25.50
CA SER A 175 5.83 41.12 26.91
C SER A 175 7.33 41.05 27.18
N VAL A 176 8.16 41.82 26.48
CA VAL A 176 9.64 41.84 26.65
C VAL A 176 10.14 43.21 27.06
N SER A 177 9.22 44.09 27.54
CA SER A 177 9.51 45.48 27.90
C SER A 177 10.31 45.64 29.19
N ASP A 178 10.18 44.71 30.12
CA ASP A 178 10.90 44.72 31.42
C ASP A 178 11.40 43.32 31.79
N TYR A 179 12.24 43.25 32.86
CA TYR A 179 12.82 41.99 33.35
C TYR A 179 11.78 40.93 33.71
N ALA A 180 10.72 41.35 34.44
CA ALA A 180 9.72 40.42 34.95
C ALA A 180 8.89 39.80 33.79
N SER A 181 8.50 40.64 32.85
CA SER A 181 7.75 40.22 31.63
C SER A 181 8.60 39.34 30.72
N ALA A 182 9.88 39.69 30.53
CA ALA A 182 10.82 38.89 29.75
C ALA A 182 11.04 37.49 30.36
N THR A 183 11.18 37.41 31.71
CA THR A 183 11.31 36.11 32.39
C THR A 183 10.05 35.25 32.29
N ALA A 184 8.86 35.87 32.36
CA ALA A 184 7.59 35.15 32.11
C ALA A 184 7.48 34.64 30.67
N SER A 185 7.91 35.45 29.70
CA SER A 185 7.96 35.08 28.27
C SER A 185 8.91 33.93 28.02
N LEU A 186 10.05 33.87 28.72
CA LEU A 186 10.99 32.75 28.62
C LEU A 186 10.32 31.41 28.99
N THR A 187 9.54 31.40 30.07
CA THR A 187 8.81 30.19 30.51
C THR A 187 7.77 29.75 29.46
N THR A 188 7.17 30.72 28.78
CA THR A 188 6.19 30.41 27.71
C THR A 188 6.88 29.81 26.50
N ILE A 189 8.02 30.35 26.08
CA ILE A 189 8.83 29.82 24.97
C ILE A 189 9.36 28.42 25.29
N ASP A 190 9.82 28.19 26.54
CA ASP A 190 10.29 26.86 26.95
C ASP A 190 9.17 25.79 26.85
N LYS A 191 7.94 26.15 27.25
CA LYS A 191 6.77 25.26 27.04
C LYS A 191 6.45 25.04 25.56
N ALA A 192 6.58 26.06 24.73
CA ALA A 192 6.39 25.93 23.30
C ALA A 192 7.43 24.99 22.66
N LEU A 193 8.70 25.11 23.04
CA LEU A 193 9.78 24.21 22.64
C LEU A 193 9.51 22.76 23.06
N GLU A 194 9.02 22.55 24.28
CA GLU A 194 8.62 21.23 24.77
C GLU A 194 7.48 20.65 23.95
N SER A 195 6.46 21.44 23.60
CA SER A 195 5.32 21.03 22.80
C SER A 195 5.75 20.62 21.37
N VAL A 196 6.59 21.43 20.72
CA VAL A 196 7.13 21.12 19.41
C VAL A 196 8.00 19.85 19.46
N SER A 197 8.85 19.71 20.46
CA SER A 197 9.69 18.53 20.64
C SER A 197 8.87 17.26 20.88
N LYS A 198 7.81 17.35 21.67
CA LYS A 198 6.86 16.25 21.91
C LYS A 198 6.17 15.85 20.61
N GLN A 199 5.68 16.81 19.82
CA GLN A 199 5.02 16.53 18.55
C GLN A 199 5.96 15.86 17.55
N ARG A 200 7.21 16.33 17.44
CA ARG A 200 8.25 15.70 16.61
C ARG A 200 8.56 14.27 17.06
N SER A 201 8.64 14.03 18.36
CA SER A 201 8.86 12.69 18.92
C SER A 201 7.71 11.74 18.56
N LEU A 202 6.46 12.21 18.65
CA LEU A 202 5.28 11.43 18.22
C LEU A 202 5.30 11.12 16.74
N MET A 203 5.70 12.10 15.90
CA MET A 203 5.83 11.88 14.44
C MET A 203 6.92 10.85 14.12
N GLY A 204 8.09 10.92 14.76
CA GLY A 204 9.15 9.94 14.58
C GLY A 204 8.73 8.52 15.02
N ALA A 205 8.02 8.41 16.15
CA ALA A 205 7.46 7.13 16.58
C ALA A 205 6.42 6.57 15.60
N MET A 206 5.61 7.46 15.01
CA MET A 206 4.62 7.08 14.01
C MET A 206 5.27 6.64 12.70
N GLN A 207 6.33 7.32 12.25
CA GLN A 207 7.11 6.92 11.09
C GLN A 207 7.67 5.49 11.28
N ASN A 208 8.36 5.23 12.39
CA ASN A 208 8.87 3.88 12.68
C ASN A 208 7.76 2.83 12.69
N ARG A 209 6.58 3.16 13.24
CA ARG A 209 5.43 2.28 13.25
C ARG A 209 4.92 1.99 11.84
N LEU A 210 4.87 2.99 10.97
CA LEU A 210 4.46 2.83 9.57
C LEU A 210 5.48 1.98 8.79
N GLU A 211 6.77 2.18 8.99
CA GLU A 211 7.84 1.36 8.37
C GLU A 211 7.70 -0.12 8.74
N HIS A 212 7.48 -0.42 10.02
CA HIS A 212 7.21 -1.80 10.45
C HIS A 212 5.90 -2.36 9.88
N THR A 213 4.90 -1.52 9.71
CA THR A 213 3.63 -1.93 9.10
C THR A 213 3.78 -2.23 7.64
N ILE A 214 4.56 -1.44 6.88
CA ILE A 214 4.91 -1.70 5.48
C ILE A 214 5.62 -3.05 5.37
N ALA A 215 6.67 -3.27 6.15
CA ALA A 215 7.41 -4.53 6.12
C ALA A 215 6.52 -5.75 6.43
N ASN A 216 5.57 -5.62 7.36
CA ASN A 216 4.61 -6.68 7.67
C ASN A 216 3.60 -6.89 6.55
N ALA A 217 3.09 -5.81 5.94
CA ALA A 217 2.16 -5.88 4.82
C ALA A 217 2.79 -6.55 3.60
N ASP A 218 4.02 -6.18 3.25
CA ASP A 218 4.77 -6.74 2.12
C ASP A 218 5.07 -8.23 2.33
N ASN A 219 5.53 -8.63 3.52
CA ASN A 219 5.74 -10.05 3.87
C ASN A 219 4.43 -10.85 3.80
N THR A 220 3.33 -10.26 4.25
CA THR A 220 2.01 -10.92 4.21
C THR A 220 1.53 -11.06 2.77
N ALA A 221 1.70 -10.01 1.94
CA ALA A 221 1.36 -10.04 0.52
C ALA A 221 2.16 -11.10 -0.23
N GLU A 222 3.47 -11.22 0.01
CA GLU A 222 4.34 -12.25 -0.57
C GLU A 222 3.87 -13.67 -0.19
N ASN A 223 3.58 -13.91 1.08
CA ASN A 223 3.08 -15.21 1.53
C ASN A 223 1.72 -15.57 0.94
N LEU A 224 0.83 -14.59 0.80
CA LEU A 224 -0.47 -14.76 0.14
C LEU A 224 -0.29 -15.04 -1.35
N GLN A 225 0.61 -14.35 -2.03
CA GLN A 225 0.93 -14.56 -3.43
C GLN A 225 1.52 -15.95 -3.66
N ALA A 226 2.44 -16.40 -2.81
CA ALA A 226 2.98 -17.76 -2.86
C ALA A 226 1.88 -18.82 -2.63
N SER A 227 0.90 -18.52 -1.80
CA SER A 227 -0.23 -19.43 -1.54
C SER A 227 -1.24 -19.43 -2.68
N GLU A 228 -1.52 -18.29 -3.27
CA GLU A 228 -2.38 -18.14 -4.47
C GLU A 228 -1.76 -18.86 -5.65
N SER A 229 -0.45 -18.70 -5.88
CA SER A 229 0.30 -19.41 -6.91
C SER A 229 0.16 -20.95 -6.79
N ARG A 230 0.29 -21.51 -5.59
CA ARG A 230 0.08 -22.96 -5.37
C ARG A 230 -1.34 -23.43 -5.71
N ILE A 231 -2.34 -22.57 -5.58
CA ILE A 231 -3.74 -22.90 -5.88
C ILE A 231 -4.01 -22.74 -7.37
N ARG A 232 -3.57 -21.67 -7.98
CA ARG A 232 -4.02 -21.24 -9.32
C ARG A 232 -3.02 -21.49 -10.42
N ASP A 233 -1.72 -21.45 -10.16
CA ASP A 233 -0.71 -21.60 -11.20
C ASP A 233 -0.55 -23.05 -11.65
N VAL A 234 -0.19 -23.23 -12.91
CA VAL A 234 0.06 -24.54 -13.49
C VAL A 234 1.55 -24.89 -13.47
N ASP A 235 1.86 -26.13 -13.17
CA ASP A 235 3.20 -26.70 -13.44
C ASP A 235 3.32 -26.92 -14.94
N MET A 236 3.99 -26.01 -15.63
CA MET A 236 4.16 -26.02 -17.08
C MET A 236 4.82 -27.29 -17.59
N ALA A 237 5.82 -27.81 -16.86
CA ALA A 237 6.54 -29.02 -17.27
C ALA A 237 5.61 -30.24 -17.26
N LYS A 238 4.85 -30.41 -16.19
CA LYS A 238 3.90 -31.51 -16.03
C LYS A 238 2.76 -31.41 -17.05
N GLU A 239 2.22 -30.22 -17.29
CA GLU A 239 1.12 -30.03 -18.23
C GLU A 239 1.58 -30.23 -19.69
N MET A 240 2.84 -29.82 -20.01
CA MET A 240 3.42 -30.05 -21.35
C MET A 240 3.66 -31.52 -21.66
N VAL A 241 4.11 -32.31 -20.67
CA VAL A 241 4.19 -33.77 -20.80
C VAL A 241 2.79 -34.35 -21.05
N GLY A 242 1.80 -33.88 -20.31
CA GLY A 242 0.40 -34.30 -20.51
C GLY A 242 -0.15 -33.90 -21.89
N TYR A 243 0.16 -32.70 -22.39
CA TYR A 243 -0.19 -32.24 -23.72
C TYR A 243 0.42 -33.13 -24.82
N SER A 244 1.74 -33.41 -24.71
CA SER A 244 2.45 -34.27 -25.67
C SER A 244 1.85 -35.67 -25.70
N LYS A 245 1.52 -36.24 -24.54
CA LYS A 245 0.83 -37.53 -24.44
C LYS A 245 -0.50 -37.50 -25.16
N ASP A 246 -1.35 -36.50 -24.93
CA ASP A 246 -2.69 -36.39 -25.52
C ASP A 246 -2.60 -36.13 -27.04
N SER A 247 -1.58 -35.41 -27.50
CA SER A 247 -1.30 -35.20 -28.94
C SER A 247 -0.95 -36.51 -29.65
N ILE A 248 -0.12 -37.36 -29.03
CA ILE A 248 0.23 -38.70 -29.57
C ILE A 248 -1.02 -39.60 -29.58
N LEU A 249 -1.81 -39.57 -28.49
CA LEU A 249 -3.05 -40.33 -28.40
C LEU A 249 -4.09 -39.87 -29.42
N GLN A 250 -4.16 -38.59 -29.76
CA GLN A 250 -5.03 -38.06 -30.82
C GLN A 250 -4.64 -38.65 -32.20
N GLN A 251 -3.34 -38.62 -32.53
CA GLN A 251 -2.84 -39.18 -33.77
C GLN A 251 -3.10 -40.69 -33.87
N ALA A 252 -2.86 -41.42 -32.79
CA ALA A 252 -3.13 -42.85 -32.70
C ALA A 252 -4.65 -43.15 -32.85
N ALA A 253 -5.51 -42.36 -32.18
CA ALA A 253 -6.95 -42.53 -32.27
C ALA A 253 -7.51 -42.25 -33.70
N GLN A 254 -6.94 -41.27 -34.41
CA GLN A 254 -7.27 -41.01 -35.81
C GLN A 254 -6.89 -42.19 -36.70
N SER A 255 -5.69 -42.74 -36.51
CA SER A 255 -5.23 -43.94 -37.25
C SER A 255 -6.10 -45.15 -36.96
N MET A 256 -6.46 -45.39 -35.70
CA MET A 256 -7.35 -46.48 -35.29
C MET A 256 -8.78 -46.33 -35.83
N LEU A 257 -9.29 -45.07 -35.89
CA LEU A 257 -10.58 -44.79 -36.50
C LEU A 257 -10.58 -45.13 -38.02
N ALA A 258 -9.52 -44.74 -38.74
CA ALA A 258 -9.34 -45.10 -40.16
C ALA A 258 -9.29 -46.61 -40.32
N GLN A 259 -8.53 -47.32 -39.50
CA GLN A 259 -8.44 -48.79 -39.49
C GLN A 259 -9.80 -49.45 -39.22
N ALA A 260 -10.57 -48.98 -38.25
CA ALA A 260 -11.89 -49.48 -37.90
C ALA A 260 -12.91 -49.31 -39.06
N ASN A 261 -12.78 -48.19 -39.79
CA ASN A 261 -13.62 -47.94 -41.00
C ASN A 261 -13.20 -48.83 -42.18
N GLN A 262 -11.92 -49.08 -42.40
CA GLN A 262 -11.42 -49.97 -43.44
C GLN A 262 -11.80 -51.43 -43.21
N ALA A 263 -11.81 -51.90 -41.97
CA ALA A 263 -12.17 -53.25 -41.58
C ALA A 263 -13.61 -53.62 -42.04
N THR A 264 -14.56 -52.71 -41.97
CA THR A 264 -15.93 -52.90 -42.43
C THR A 264 -16.06 -52.88 -43.99
N GLN A 265 -15.25 -52.04 -44.63
CA GLN A 265 -15.21 -52.00 -46.11
C GLN A 265 -14.59 -53.25 -46.69
N GLY A 266 -13.55 -53.81 -46.07
CA GLY A 266 -12.93 -55.08 -46.47
C GLY A 266 -13.92 -56.29 -46.45
N VAL A 267 -14.82 -56.30 -45.46
CA VAL A 267 -15.88 -57.33 -45.38
C VAL A 267 -16.92 -57.12 -46.48
N LEU A 268 -17.25 -55.87 -46.79
CA LEU A 268 -18.22 -55.58 -47.89
C LEU A 268 -17.66 -55.97 -49.28
N SER A 269 -16.34 -55.85 -49.48
CA SER A 269 -15.67 -56.25 -50.74
C SER A 269 -15.55 -57.74 -50.88
N LEU A 270 -15.58 -58.51 -49.79
CA LEU A 270 -15.62 -60.01 -49.85
C LEU A 270 -17.01 -60.57 -50.03
N LEU A 271 -18.05 -59.75 -49.88
CA LEU A 271 -19.46 -60.13 -50.11
C LEU A 271 -19.97 -59.70 -51.48
N ARG A 272 -19.15 -59.04 -52.25
CA ARG A 272 -19.38 -58.70 -53.67
C ARG A 272 -18.68 -59.68 -54.61
#